data_c0be5575e9464a9b236bbf72f8214110
#
_entry.id   c0be5575e9464a9b236bbf72f8214110
#
_cell.length_a   1.000
_cell.length_b   1.000
_cell.length_c   1.000
_cell.angle_alpha   90.00
_cell.angle_beta   90.00
_cell.angle_gamma   90.00
#
_symmetry.space_group_name_H-M   'P 1'
#
loop_
_entity.id
_entity.type
_entity.pdbx_description
1 polymer ?
#
loop_
_entity_poly.entity_id
_entity_poly.type
_entity_poly.pdbx_seq_one_letter_code
_entity_poly.pdbx_strand_id
1 'polypeptide(L)'
;YEKRAMKGVDLDIWQGEFIGIIGHTGSGKSTLIQHLDGLIRATGGELFFQGENIYQEGYSMKTLRQQVGLVFQYPEHQLFEADVLSDVCFGPKNQGLSDEECRQRAKEALQMVGFPETLYNASPFDLSGGQKRRVAIAGVLAMRPKVLVLDEPTAGLDPKGRDDILDQIALLQKTTHMTVILVSHSMEDVARTAKKVLVMSGGAVAMFAPTEEVFSRAEELTGIGLSIPAVTRVFLTLKQRGVDLGDGVYTVEQARD
;
A
#
# COMPACT_ATOMS: atom_id res chain seq x y z
N TYR A 1 15.96 -3.42 27.39
CA TYR A 1 14.68 -2.68 27.33
C TYR A 1 13.88 -3.27 26.18
N GLU A 2 12.84 -4.06 26.46
CA GLU A 2 11.86 -4.49 25.48
C GLU A 2 10.96 -3.31 25.12
N LYS A 3 11.12 -2.77 23.93
CA LYS A 3 10.24 -1.72 23.41
C LYS A 3 9.09 -2.40 22.67
N ARG A 4 7.89 -2.35 23.23
CA ARG A 4 6.69 -2.80 22.51
C ARG A 4 6.46 -1.93 21.29
N ALA A 5 6.57 -2.52 20.10
CA ALA A 5 6.34 -1.83 18.84
C ALA A 5 4.84 -1.62 18.58
N MET A 6 3.99 -2.54 19.08
CA MET A 6 2.54 -2.47 18.99
C MET A 6 1.90 -2.72 20.37
N LYS A 7 0.79 -2.01 20.63
CA LYS A 7 0.11 -1.99 21.96
C LYS A 7 -1.34 -2.47 21.89
N GLY A 8 -1.60 -3.45 21.05
CA GLY A 8 -2.95 -3.90 20.71
C GLY A 8 -3.48 -3.17 19.48
N VAL A 9 -3.91 -3.96 18.51
CA VAL A 9 -4.54 -3.49 17.28
C VAL A 9 -5.70 -4.42 17.02
N ASP A 10 -6.92 -3.87 17.12
CA ASP A 10 -8.14 -4.56 16.72
C ASP A 10 -8.61 -3.90 15.41
N LEU A 11 -8.65 -4.70 14.34
CA LEU A 11 -8.84 -4.19 12.99
C LEU A 11 -9.48 -5.26 12.11
N ASP A 12 -10.57 -4.92 11.45
CA ASP A 12 -11.21 -5.75 10.44
C ASP A 12 -11.04 -5.10 9.05
N ILE A 13 -10.39 -5.82 8.14
CA ILE A 13 -10.21 -5.44 6.74
C ILE A 13 -11.02 -6.38 5.87
N TRP A 14 -11.95 -5.83 5.09
CA TRP A 14 -12.79 -6.61 4.21
C TRP A 14 -12.20 -6.74 2.81
N GLN A 15 -12.55 -7.84 2.16
CA GLN A 15 -12.13 -8.08 0.77
C GLN A 15 -12.56 -6.94 -0.16
N GLY A 16 -11.64 -6.49 -1.01
CA GLY A 16 -11.88 -5.43 -1.99
C GLY A 16 -11.80 -4.01 -1.42
N GLU A 17 -11.45 -3.84 -0.14
CA GLU A 17 -11.21 -2.50 0.42
C GLU A 17 -9.89 -1.91 -0.07
N PHE A 18 -9.87 -0.58 -0.21
CA PHE A 18 -8.64 0.20 -0.37
C PHE A 18 -8.42 1.01 0.91
N ILE A 19 -7.42 0.63 1.68
CA ILE A 19 -7.12 1.21 2.99
C ILE A 19 -5.80 1.97 2.93
N GLY A 20 -5.80 3.22 3.39
CA GLY A 20 -4.61 3.99 3.66
C GLY A 20 -4.16 3.81 5.11
N ILE A 21 -2.88 3.59 5.36
CA ILE A 21 -2.29 3.59 6.70
C ILE A 21 -1.39 4.81 6.83
N ILE A 22 -1.74 5.70 7.75
CA ILE A 22 -0.97 6.89 8.08
C ILE A 22 -0.50 6.89 9.53
N GLY A 23 0.51 7.67 9.83
CA GLY A 23 1.09 7.79 11.18
C GLY A 23 2.51 8.33 11.09
N HIS A 24 3.01 8.94 12.15
CA HIS A 24 4.37 9.44 12.19
C HIS A 24 5.40 8.29 12.15
N THR A 25 6.66 8.61 11.90
CA THR A 25 7.76 7.63 11.95
C THR A 25 7.83 6.97 13.32
N GLY A 26 7.93 5.64 13.36
CA GLY A 26 7.93 4.87 14.60
C GLY A 26 6.55 4.64 15.24
N SER A 27 5.45 4.98 14.56
CA SER A 27 4.08 4.70 15.05
C SER A 27 3.67 3.23 14.98
N GLY A 28 4.46 2.35 14.33
CA GLY A 28 4.19 0.92 14.23
C GLY A 28 3.67 0.45 12.85
N LYS A 29 3.54 1.34 11.85
CA LYS A 29 3.01 0.98 10.51
C LYS A 29 3.75 -0.19 9.87
N SER A 30 5.07 -0.08 9.73
CA SER A 30 5.89 -1.15 9.10
C SER A 30 5.85 -2.45 9.91
N THR A 31 5.75 -2.37 11.23
CA THR A 31 5.54 -3.54 12.09
C THR A 31 4.18 -4.18 11.81
N LEU A 32 3.12 -3.40 11.68
CA LEU A 32 1.78 -3.90 11.37
C LEU A 32 1.76 -4.65 10.04
N ILE A 33 2.27 -4.03 8.96
CA ILE A 33 2.26 -4.68 7.64
C ILE A 33 3.10 -5.95 7.59
N GLN A 34 4.20 -6.03 8.35
CA GLN A 34 5.01 -7.24 8.48
C GLN A 34 4.31 -8.35 9.28
N HIS A 35 3.35 -8.03 10.13
CA HIS A 35 2.47 -9.03 10.74
C HIS A 35 1.44 -9.54 9.74
N LEU A 36 0.88 -8.66 8.90
CA LEU A 36 -0.16 -9.00 7.92
C LEU A 36 0.33 -10.01 6.87
N ASP A 37 1.60 -9.94 6.46
CA ASP A 37 2.18 -10.90 5.51
C ASP A 37 2.90 -12.09 6.19
N GLY A 38 2.90 -12.12 7.54
CA GLY A 38 3.51 -13.18 8.34
C GLY A 38 5.04 -13.17 8.34
N LEU A 39 5.69 -12.04 8.01
CA LEU A 39 7.14 -11.86 8.13
C LEU A 39 7.60 -11.91 9.57
N ILE A 40 6.83 -11.30 10.46
CA ILE A 40 7.05 -11.36 11.90
C ILE A 40 5.84 -11.97 12.61
N ARG A 41 6.10 -12.73 13.67
CA ARG A 41 5.04 -13.30 14.50
C ARG A 41 4.71 -12.35 15.64
N ALA A 42 3.41 -12.13 15.90
CA ALA A 42 2.97 -11.37 17.07
C ALA A 42 3.36 -12.08 18.37
N THR A 43 3.74 -11.29 19.37
CA THR A 43 4.04 -11.81 20.72
C THR A 43 2.78 -12.11 21.54
N GLY A 44 1.61 -11.67 21.05
CA GLY A 44 0.31 -11.94 21.65
C GLY A 44 -0.81 -11.45 20.73
N GLY A 45 -2.04 -11.91 20.98
CA GLY A 45 -3.19 -11.67 20.13
C GLY A 45 -3.29 -12.69 18.99
N GLU A 46 -4.28 -12.49 18.13
CA GLU A 46 -4.61 -13.38 17.02
C GLU A 46 -4.68 -12.58 15.73
N LEU A 47 -4.32 -13.22 14.62
CA LEU A 47 -4.49 -12.66 13.29
C LEU A 47 -5.21 -13.70 12.44
N PHE A 48 -6.29 -13.27 11.82
CA PHE A 48 -7.10 -14.11 10.95
C PHE A 48 -6.94 -13.69 9.50
N PHE A 49 -6.71 -14.66 8.63
CA PHE A 49 -6.78 -14.47 7.20
C PHE A 49 -7.86 -15.37 6.62
N GLN A 50 -8.88 -14.77 6.02
CA GLN A 50 -10.07 -15.48 5.49
C GLN A 50 -10.76 -16.37 6.53
N GLY A 51 -10.81 -15.92 7.80
CA GLY A 51 -11.44 -16.62 8.90
C GLY A 51 -10.57 -17.69 9.58
N GLU A 52 -9.36 -17.94 9.09
CA GLU A 52 -8.41 -18.88 9.70
C GLU A 52 -7.34 -18.15 10.51
N ASN A 53 -7.10 -18.57 11.74
CA ASN A 53 -6.03 -18.03 12.57
C ASN A 53 -4.67 -18.44 12.00
N ILE A 54 -3.86 -17.47 11.57
CA ILE A 54 -2.54 -17.75 10.96
C ILE A 54 -1.52 -18.35 11.93
N TYR A 55 -1.81 -18.28 13.24
CA TYR A 55 -0.92 -18.80 14.28
C TYR A 55 -1.32 -20.18 14.78
N GLN A 56 -2.43 -20.76 14.26
CA GLN A 56 -2.85 -22.11 14.62
C GLN A 56 -1.86 -23.17 14.10
N GLU A 57 -1.82 -24.31 14.78
CA GLU A 57 -1.00 -25.43 14.37
C GLU A 57 -1.39 -25.93 12.97
N GLY A 58 -0.37 -26.16 12.11
CA GLY A 58 -0.57 -26.62 10.74
C GLY A 58 -0.88 -25.52 9.72
N TYR A 59 -1.05 -24.25 10.11
CA TYR A 59 -1.25 -23.17 9.15
C TYR A 59 0.01 -22.90 8.32
N SER A 60 -0.16 -22.80 6.99
CA SER A 60 0.95 -22.60 6.06
C SER A 60 1.28 -21.13 5.86
N MET A 61 2.34 -20.63 6.49
CA MET A 61 2.86 -19.29 6.23
C MET A 61 3.30 -19.08 4.78
N LYS A 62 3.70 -20.15 4.06
CA LYS A 62 3.98 -20.08 2.63
C LYS A 62 2.72 -19.71 1.85
N THR A 63 1.59 -20.31 2.18
CA THR A 63 0.29 -20.02 1.55
C THR A 63 -0.14 -18.59 1.85
N LEU A 64 0.05 -18.10 3.08
CA LEU A 64 -0.24 -16.70 3.43
C LEU A 64 0.53 -15.73 2.53
N ARG A 65 1.86 -15.90 2.44
CA ARG A 65 2.74 -15.02 1.63
C ARG A 65 2.50 -15.09 0.13
N GLN A 66 1.85 -16.14 -0.35
CA GLN A 66 1.40 -16.22 -1.74
C GLN A 66 0.12 -15.40 -1.97
N GLN A 67 -0.69 -15.21 -0.94
CA GLN A 67 -1.97 -14.50 -1.00
C GLN A 67 -1.90 -13.05 -0.51
N VAL A 68 -0.92 -12.72 0.34
CA VAL A 68 -0.63 -11.37 0.79
C VAL A 68 0.70 -10.94 0.19
N GLY A 69 0.66 -10.13 -0.86
CA GLY A 69 1.86 -9.60 -1.51
C GLY A 69 2.29 -8.30 -0.83
N LEU A 70 3.56 -8.23 -0.43
CA LEU A 70 4.14 -7.03 0.18
C LEU A 70 5.19 -6.42 -0.74
N VAL A 71 4.99 -5.15 -1.08
CA VAL A 71 5.96 -4.30 -1.78
C VAL A 71 6.59 -3.37 -0.74
N PHE A 72 7.87 -3.57 -0.46
CA PHE A 72 8.62 -2.76 0.51
C PHE A 72 8.95 -1.37 -0.02
N GLN A 73 9.35 -0.49 0.87
CA GLN A 73 9.92 0.81 0.52
C GLN A 73 11.18 0.63 -0.34
N TYR A 74 11.30 1.38 -1.44
CA TYR A 74 12.36 1.23 -2.46
C TYR A 74 12.44 -0.17 -3.07
N PRO A 75 11.34 -0.69 -3.61
CA PRO A 75 11.28 -2.08 -4.09
C PRO A 75 12.19 -2.33 -5.28
N GLU A 76 12.66 -1.27 -5.96
CA GLU A 76 13.64 -1.32 -7.03
C GLU A 76 15.01 -1.91 -6.63
N HIS A 77 15.31 -1.95 -5.34
CA HIS A 77 16.53 -2.57 -4.82
C HIS A 77 16.42 -4.11 -4.73
N GLN A 78 15.23 -4.64 -4.97
CA GLN A 78 14.98 -6.10 -4.90
C GLN A 78 15.14 -6.78 -6.27
N LEU A 79 15.37 -6.03 -7.34
CA LEU A 79 15.57 -6.57 -8.68
C LEU A 79 16.99 -7.15 -8.82
N PHE A 80 17.10 -8.37 -9.30
CA PHE A 80 18.39 -9.10 -9.33
C PHE A 80 18.59 -10.01 -10.54
N GLU A 81 17.54 -10.29 -11.34
CA GLU A 81 17.63 -11.13 -12.52
C GLU A 81 18.29 -10.42 -13.72
N ALA A 82 18.65 -11.18 -14.74
CA ALA A 82 19.32 -10.65 -15.92
C ALA A 82 18.43 -9.76 -16.78
N ASP A 83 17.13 -10.04 -16.81
CA ASP A 83 16.13 -9.29 -17.56
C ASP A 83 14.82 -9.11 -16.76
N VAL A 84 14.04 -8.12 -17.16
CA VAL A 84 12.77 -7.76 -16.52
C VAL A 84 11.79 -8.91 -16.45
N LEU A 85 11.62 -9.66 -17.56
CA LEU A 85 10.64 -10.73 -17.62
C LEU A 85 11.03 -11.86 -16.67
N SER A 86 12.30 -12.20 -16.59
CA SER A 86 12.84 -13.20 -15.68
C SER A 86 12.65 -12.80 -14.22
N ASP A 87 12.86 -11.52 -13.90
CA ASP A 87 12.68 -10.99 -12.55
C ASP A 87 11.20 -11.10 -12.09
N VAL A 88 10.28 -10.72 -12.95
CA VAL A 88 8.83 -10.82 -12.66
C VAL A 88 8.35 -12.29 -12.61
N CYS A 89 9.00 -13.20 -13.33
CA CYS A 89 8.71 -14.64 -13.27
C CYS A 89 9.15 -15.31 -11.96
N PHE A 90 10.03 -14.69 -11.18
CA PHE A 90 10.59 -15.29 -9.97
C PHE A 90 9.53 -15.72 -8.95
N GLY A 91 8.56 -14.83 -8.66
CA GLY A 91 7.45 -15.13 -7.76
C GLY A 91 6.62 -16.35 -8.21
N PRO A 92 6.06 -16.34 -9.43
CA PRO A 92 5.34 -17.48 -10.01
C PRO A 92 6.13 -18.79 -10.03
N LYS A 93 7.44 -18.77 -10.34
CA LYS A 93 8.31 -19.94 -10.24
C LYS A 93 8.34 -20.52 -8.84
N ASN A 94 8.44 -19.68 -7.82
CA ASN A 94 8.42 -20.11 -6.41
C ASN A 94 7.05 -20.66 -5.97
N GLN A 95 5.97 -20.35 -6.71
CA GLN A 95 4.67 -21.00 -6.54
C GLN A 95 4.60 -22.39 -7.19
N GLY A 96 5.61 -22.77 -7.97
CA GLY A 96 5.69 -24.08 -8.64
C GLY A 96 4.96 -24.13 -9.99
N LEU A 97 4.72 -22.98 -10.61
CA LEU A 97 4.09 -22.91 -11.93
C LEU A 97 5.07 -23.29 -13.04
N SER A 98 4.52 -23.72 -14.18
CA SER A 98 5.30 -23.98 -15.39
C SER A 98 5.93 -22.70 -15.93
N ASP A 99 7.02 -22.83 -16.70
CA ASP A 99 7.70 -21.68 -17.31
C ASP A 99 6.77 -20.88 -18.23
N GLU A 100 5.84 -21.53 -18.90
CA GLU A 100 4.86 -20.90 -19.77
C GLU A 100 3.88 -20.05 -18.97
N GLU A 101 3.30 -20.61 -17.88
CA GLU A 101 2.40 -19.87 -16.98
C GLU A 101 3.12 -18.72 -16.27
N CYS A 102 4.38 -18.92 -15.86
CA CYS A 102 5.19 -17.85 -15.27
C CYS A 102 5.35 -16.68 -16.23
N ARG A 103 5.71 -16.94 -17.48
CA ARG A 103 5.86 -15.90 -18.51
C ARG A 103 4.54 -15.21 -18.83
N GLN A 104 3.45 -15.95 -18.91
CA GLN A 104 2.14 -15.37 -19.15
C GLN A 104 1.75 -14.43 -18.00
N ARG A 105 1.83 -14.88 -16.74
CA ARG A 105 1.51 -14.05 -15.57
C ARG A 105 2.41 -12.83 -15.45
N ALA A 106 3.70 -12.98 -15.75
CA ALA A 106 4.64 -11.88 -15.75
C ALA A 106 4.29 -10.81 -16.79
N LYS A 107 3.93 -11.21 -18.01
CA LYS A 107 3.49 -10.26 -19.05
C LYS A 107 2.21 -9.54 -18.64
N GLU A 108 1.21 -10.26 -18.14
CA GLU A 108 -0.03 -9.67 -17.63
C GLU A 108 0.25 -8.65 -16.51
N ALA A 109 1.11 -9.00 -15.55
CA ALA A 109 1.46 -8.11 -14.44
C ALA A 109 2.21 -6.86 -14.92
N LEU A 110 3.14 -6.99 -15.88
CA LEU A 110 3.85 -5.87 -16.48
C LEU A 110 2.90 -4.94 -17.24
N GLN A 111 1.92 -5.49 -17.96
CA GLN A 111 0.87 -4.70 -18.62
C GLN A 111 -0.01 -3.96 -17.60
N MET A 112 -0.39 -4.61 -16.50
CA MET A 112 -1.18 -4.00 -15.42
C MET A 112 -0.52 -2.77 -14.82
N VAL A 113 0.81 -2.74 -14.72
CA VAL A 113 1.56 -1.57 -14.22
C VAL A 113 1.97 -0.60 -15.34
N GLY A 114 1.48 -0.78 -16.56
CA GLY A 114 1.80 0.08 -17.71
C GLY A 114 3.28 0.04 -18.11
N PHE A 115 3.95 -1.10 -17.96
CA PHE A 115 5.34 -1.25 -18.36
C PHE A 115 5.46 -1.60 -19.85
N PRO A 116 6.34 -0.93 -20.64
CA PRO A 116 6.40 -1.11 -22.09
C PRO A 116 6.99 -2.48 -22.46
N GLU A 117 6.32 -3.16 -23.38
CA GLU A 117 6.71 -4.52 -23.83
C GLU A 117 8.10 -4.55 -24.47
N THR A 118 8.52 -3.46 -25.11
CA THR A 118 9.85 -3.31 -25.73
C THR A 118 11.01 -3.45 -24.74
N LEU A 119 10.75 -3.30 -23.44
CA LEU A 119 11.74 -3.37 -22.38
C LEU A 119 11.69 -4.69 -21.57
N TYR A 120 10.89 -5.67 -21.95
CA TYR A 120 10.77 -6.94 -21.20
C TYR A 120 12.08 -7.74 -21.14
N ASN A 121 12.91 -7.62 -22.16
CA ASN A 121 14.24 -8.26 -22.24
C ASN A 121 15.39 -7.30 -21.85
N ALA A 122 15.07 -6.09 -21.38
CA ALA A 122 16.09 -5.18 -20.90
C ALA A 122 16.59 -5.59 -19.51
N SER A 123 17.83 -5.24 -19.20
CA SER A 123 18.34 -5.40 -17.85
C SER A 123 17.60 -4.49 -16.88
N PRO A 124 17.13 -4.98 -15.71
CA PRO A 124 16.55 -4.11 -14.70
C PRO A 124 17.48 -2.97 -14.26
N PHE A 125 18.78 -3.17 -14.36
CA PHE A 125 19.77 -2.17 -13.94
C PHE A 125 19.85 -0.95 -14.86
N ASP A 126 19.43 -1.10 -16.13
CA ASP A 126 19.40 -0.03 -17.13
C ASP A 126 18.13 0.83 -17.10
N LEU A 127 17.16 0.47 -16.26
CA LEU A 127 15.89 1.13 -16.14
C LEU A 127 15.96 2.40 -15.27
N SER A 128 15.07 3.36 -15.54
CA SER A 128 14.82 4.48 -14.63
C SER A 128 14.23 4.00 -13.29
N GLY A 129 14.35 4.79 -12.21
CA GLY A 129 13.81 4.44 -10.90
C GLY A 129 12.30 4.12 -10.93
N GLY A 130 11.52 4.91 -11.66
CA GLY A 130 10.08 4.66 -11.83
C GLY A 130 9.78 3.38 -12.60
N GLN A 131 10.59 3.05 -13.62
CA GLN A 131 10.47 1.79 -14.36
C GLN A 131 10.83 0.59 -13.48
N LYS A 132 11.93 0.65 -12.72
CA LYS A 132 12.33 -0.39 -11.75
C LYS A 132 11.20 -0.66 -10.74
N ARG A 133 10.60 0.40 -10.23
CA ARG A 133 9.48 0.30 -9.29
C ARG A 133 8.27 -0.41 -9.88
N ARG A 134 7.90 -0.09 -11.12
CA ARG A 134 6.83 -0.80 -11.83
C ARG A 134 7.14 -2.29 -11.98
N VAL A 135 8.38 -2.65 -12.33
CA VAL A 135 8.82 -4.04 -12.43
C VAL A 135 8.71 -4.76 -11.08
N ALA A 136 9.16 -4.14 -10.00
CA ALA A 136 9.07 -4.73 -8.66
C ALA A 136 7.62 -4.93 -8.19
N ILE A 137 6.72 -3.96 -8.46
CA ILE A 137 5.28 -4.12 -8.20
C ILE A 137 4.71 -5.26 -9.07
N ALA A 138 5.07 -5.33 -10.36
CA ALA A 138 4.65 -6.41 -11.25
C ALA A 138 5.10 -7.79 -10.74
N GLY A 139 6.32 -7.90 -10.19
CA GLY A 139 6.81 -9.15 -9.59
C GLY A 139 5.92 -9.68 -8.47
N VAL A 140 5.37 -8.79 -7.65
CA VAL A 140 4.40 -9.15 -6.61
C VAL A 140 3.03 -9.49 -7.23
N LEU A 141 2.55 -8.69 -8.19
CA LEU A 141 1.26 -8.90 -8.86
C LEU A 141 1.21 -10.21 -9.67
N ALA A 142 2.33 -10.63 -10.25
CA ALA A 142 2.43 -11.88 -11.00
C ALA A 142 2.10 -13.12 -10.15
N MET A 143 2.26 -13.03 -8.84
CA MET A 143 1.83 -14.07 -7.90
C MET A 143 0.30 -14.13 -7.73
N ARG A 144 -0.45 -13.15 -8.23
CA ARG A 144 -1.89 -12.97 -8.09
C ARG A 144 -2.36 -12.98 -6.64
N PRO A 145 -1.80 -12.09 -5.78
CA PRO A 145 -2.19 -12.03 -4.37
C PRO A 145 -3.64 -11.55 -4.24
N LYS A 146 -4.31 -11.91 -3.13
CA LYS A 146 -5.62 -11.39 -2.76
C LYS A 146 -5.54 -10.03 -2.06
N VAL A 147 -4.44 -9.79 -1.37
CA VAL A 147 -4.13 -8.55 -0.67
C VAL A 147 -2.79 -8.03 -1.17
N LEU A 148 -2.77 -6.77 -1.59
CA LEU A 148 -1.55 -6.06 -1.98
C LEU A 148 -1.24 -5.00 -0.92
N VAL A 149 -0.12 -5.16 -0.26
CA VAL A 149 0.41 -4.21 0.72
C VAL A 149 1.54 -3.43 0.07
N LEU A 150 1.46 -2.11 0.10
CA LEU A 150 2.42 -1.19 -0.50
C LEU A 150 2.99 -0.28 0.57
N ASP A 151 4.28 -0.41 0.88
CA ASP A 151 4.97 0.45 1.83
C ASP A 151 5.68 1.58 1.09
N GLU A 152 5.13 2.80 1.18
CA GLU A 152 5.68 4.02 0.55
C GLU A 152 5.97 3.86 -0.96
N PRO A 153 5.03 3.38 -1.79
CA PRO A 153 5.31 3.04 -3.18
C PRO A 153 5.68 4.24 -4.06
N THR A 154 5.42 5.46 -3.58
CA THR A 154 5.67 6.72 -4.30
C THR A 154 6.90 7.47 -3.82
N ALA A 155 7.60 6.96 -2.79
CA ALA A 155 8.76 7.63 -2.20
C ALA A 155 9.87 7.86 -3.23
N GLY A 156 10.37 9.09 -3.34
CA GLY A 156 11.47 9.44 -4.24
C GLY A 156 11.10 9.56 -5.72
N LEU A 157 9.83 9.42 -6.10
CA LEU A 157 9.37 9.69 -7.45
C LEU A 157 9.06 11.18 -7.65
N ASP A 158 9.19 11.62 -8.90
CA ASP A 158 8.67 12.91 -9.35
C ASP A 158 7.12 12.91 -9.32
N PRO A 159 6.46 14.07 -9.33
CA PRO A 159 5.01 14.16 -9.21
C PRO A 159 4.26 13.32 -10.25
N LYS A 160 4.72 13.32 -11.50
CA LYS A 160 4.08 12.54 -12.57
C LYS A 160 4.20 11.04 -12.35
N GLY A 161 5.40 10.56 -12.02
CA GLY A 161 5.64 9.13 -11.75
C GLY A 161 4.85 8.63 -10.55
N ARG A 162 4.68 9.50 -9.53
CA ARG A 162 3.82 9.26 -8.37
C ARG A 162 2.36 9.09 -8.76
N ASP A 163 1.83 10.05 -9.52
CA ASP A 163 0.44 10.01 -9.99
C ASP A 163 0.19 8.78 -10.86
N ASP A 164 1.06 8.51 -11.81
CA ASP A 164 0.97 7.34 -12.70
C ASP A 164 0.89 6.02 -11.91
N ILE A 165 1.71 5.83 -10.87
CA ILE A 165 1.68 4.60 -10.06
C ILE A 165 0.39 4.50 -9.24
N LEU A 166 -0.05 5.58 -8.60
CA LEU A 166 -1.27 5.56 -7.81
C LEU A 166 -2.51 5.30 -8.68
N ASP A 167 -2.57 5.89 -9.87
CA ASP A 167 -3.67 5.65 -10.81
C ASP A 167 -3.69 4.20 -11.28
N GLN A 168 -2.52 3.60 -11.58
CA GLN A 168 -2.43 2.18 -11.93
C GLN A 168 -2.90 1.27 -10.78
N ILE A 169 -2.49 1.55 -9.55
CA ILE A 169 -2.92 0.78 -8.37
C ILE A 169 -4.44 0.92 -8.16
N ALA A 170 -4.99 2.14 -8.29
CA ALA A 170 -6.42 2.38 -8.14
C ALA A 170 -7.24 1.68 -9.24
N LEU A 171 -6.73 1.69 -10.49
CA LEU A 171 -7.35 0.97 -11.61
C LEU A 171 -7.32 -0.54 -11.36
N LEU A 172 -6.17 -1.07 -10.94
CA LEU A 172 -5.99 -2.47 -10.61
C LEU A 172 -6.99 -2.93 -9.55
N GLN A 173 -7.11 -2.18 -8.45
CA GLN A 173 -8.06 -2.50 -7.38
C GLN A 173 -9.51 -2.54 -7.89
N LYS A 174 -9.90 -1.56 -8.72
CA LYS A 174 -11.26 -1.51 -9.31
C LYS A 174 -11.55 -2.68 -10.25
N THR A 175 -10.57 -3.12 -11.02
CA THR A 175 -10.76 -4.18 -12.04
C THR A 175 -10.65 -5.58 -11.47
N THR A 176 -9.83 -5.79 -10.45
CA THR A 176 -9.59 -7.12 -9.86
C THR A 176 -10.33 -7.35 -8.54
N HIS A 177 -10.91 -6.30 -7.94
CA HIS A 177 -11.48 -6.34 -6.59
C HIS A 177 -10.49 -6.84 -5.52
N MET A 178 -9.20 -6.64 -5.76
CA MET A 178 -8.13 -6.94 -4.81
C MET A 178 -8.22 -6.00 -3.60
N THR A 179 -7.91 -6.49 -2.42
CA THR A 179 -7.72 -5.64 -1.25
C THR A 179 -6.37 -4.93 -1.36
N VAL A 180 -6.36 -3.61 -1.19
CA VAL A 180 -5.12 -2.81 -1.23
C VAL A 180 -4.91 -2.12 0.10
N ILE A 181 -3.71 -2.23 0.64
CA ILE A 181 -3.25 -1.52 1.84
C ILE A 181 -2.08 -0.63 1.43
N LEU A 182 -2.28 0.68 1.46
CA LEU A 182 -1.30 1.68 1.11
C LEU A 182 -0.76 2.36 2.37
N VAL A 183 0.51 2.13 2.70
CA VAL A 183 1.20 2.92 3.72
C VAL A 183 1.83 4.13 3.05
N SER A 184 1.51 5.32 3.51
CA SER A 184 2.09 6.56 2.97
C SER A 184 2.21 7.66 4.03
N HIS A 185 3.27 8.46 3.89
CA HIS A 185 3.42 9.73 4.61
C HIS A 185 2.74 10.89 3.89
N SER A 186 2.31 10.70 2.65
CA SER A 186 1.58 11.69 1.89
C SER A 186 0.08 11.60 2.17
N MET A 187 -0.44 12.61 2.81
CA MET A 187 -1.88 12.72 3.06
C MET A 187 -2.68 12.85 1.76
N GLU A 188 -2.09 13.49 0.75
CA GLU A 188 -2.68 13.65 -0.58
C GLU A 188 -2.86 12.30 -1.29
N ASP A 189 -1.85 11.41 -1.22
CA ASP A 189 -1.93 10.07 -1.82
C ASP A 189 -3.05 9.26 -1.21
N VAL A 190 -3.10 9.26 0.12
CA VAL A 190 -4.12 8.54 0.88
C VAL A 190 -5.52 9.14 0.64
N ALA A 191 -5.64 10.47 0.68
CA ALA A 191 -6.90 11.18 0.45
C ALA A 191 -7.50 10.87 -0.93
N ARG A 192 -6.63 10.74 -1.96
CA ARG A 192 -7.04 10.48 -3.34
C ARG A 192 -7.44 9.03 -3.61
N THR A 193 -6.79 8.07 -2.95
CA THR A 193 -6.90 6.65 -3.30
C THR A 193 -7.67 5.80 -2.30
N ALA A 194 -7.51 6.04 -1.02
CA ALA A 194 -8.09 5.22 0.03
C ALA A 194 -9.57 5.51 0.26
N LYS A 195 -10.34 4.47 0.60
CA LYS A 195 -11.74 4.58 1.03
C LYS A 195 -11.88 4.65 2.55
N LYS A 196 -10.95 4.00 3.26
CA LYS A 196 -10.82 4.07 4.72
C LYS A 196 -9.38 4.39 5.07
N VAL A 197 -9.19 5.01 6.20
CA VAL A 197 -7.86 5.37 6.70
C VAL A 197 -7.68 4.84 8.11
N LEU A 198 -6.58 4.11 8.28
CA LEU A 198 -6.07 3.68 9.57
C LEU A 198 -4.99 4.67 10.03
N VAL A 199 -5.24 5.32 11.14
CA VAL A 199 -4.31 6.25 11.78
C VAL A 199 -3.60 5.52 12.92
N MET A 200 -2.28 5.40 12.83
CA MET A 200 -1.46 4.79 13.87
C MET A 200 -0.68 5.84 14.66
N SER A 201 -0.74 5.73 15.98
CA SER A 201 0.02 6.59 16.91
C SER A 201 0.53 5.76 18.08
N GLY A 202 1.83 5.90 18.40
CA GLY A 202 2.45 5.27 19.56
C GLY A 202 2.30 3.75 19.65
N GLY A 203 2.16 3.05 18.52
CA GLY A 203 2.00 1.59 18.42
C GLY A 203 0.55 1.10 18.59
N ALA A 204 -0.43 1.99 18.55
CA ALA A 204 -1.85 1.68 18.66
C ALA A 204 -2.65 2.29 17.51
N VAL A 205 -3.86 1.81 17.28
CA VAL A 205 -4.85 2.44 16.39
C VAL A 205 -5.41 3.66 17.10
N ALA A 206 -5.14 4.85 16.54
CA ALA A 206 -5.74 6.09 17.01
C ALA A 206 -7.13 6.31 16.37
N MET A 207 -7.28 5.92 15.09
CA MET A 207 -8.54 6.06 14.36
C MET A 207 -8.58 5.06 13.20
N PHE A 208 -9.75 4.50 12.92
CA PHE A 208 -10.03 3.74 11.70
C PHE A 208 -11.43 4.04 11.21
N ALA A 209 -11.53 4.81 10.14
CA ALA A 209 -12.80 5.33 9.64
C ALA A 209 -12.75 5.61 8.13
N PRO A 210 -13.88 5.92 7.48
CA PRO A 210 -13.90 6.44 6.12
C PRO A 210 -12.97 7.65 5.95
N THR A 211 -12.37 7.77 4.78
CA THR A 211 -11.37 8.82 4.48
C THR A 211 -11.88 10.23 4.78
N GLU A 212 -13.13 10.51 4.41
CA GLU A 212 -13.79 11.78 4.70
C GLU A 212 -13.87 12.07 6.21
N GLU A 213 -14.29 11.08 6.99
CA GLU A 213 -14.39 11.23 8.44
C GLU A 213 -13.02 11.47 9.09
N VAL A 214 -11.98 10.76 8.65
CA VAL A 214 -10.63 10.96 9.19
C VAL A 214 -10.11 12.36 8.91
N PHE A 215 -10.22 12.83 7.66
CA PHE A 215 -9.70 14.15 7.30
C PHE A 215 -10.58 15.32 7.76
N SER A 216 -11.85 15.08 8.12
CA SER A 216 -12.68 16.09 8.81
C SER A 216 -12.20 16.36 10.24
N ARG A 217 -11.49 15.40 10.86
CA ARG A 217 -10.90 15.53 12.21
C ARG A 217 -9.49 16.12 12.18
N ALA A 218 -9.30 17.19 11.43
CA ALA A 218 -8.00 17.81 11.17
C ALA A 218 -7.26 18.23 12.45
N GLU A 219 -7.97 18.71 13.48
CA GLU A 219 -7.39 19.10 14.77
C GLU A 219 -6.85 17.90 15.54
N GLU A 220 -7.55 16.75 15.52
CA GLU A 220 -7.10 15.51 16.15
C GLU A 220 -5.84 14.99 15.46
N LEU A 221 -5.82 14.99 14.10
CA LEU A 221 -4.66 14.57 13.33
C LEU A 221 -3.43 15.44 13.62
N THR A 222 -3.60 16.75 13.65
CA THR A 222 -2.50 17.67 13.97
C THR A 222 -2.06 17.54 15.42
N GLY A 223 -2.98 17.29 16.35
CA GLY A 223 -2.69 17.03 17.76
C GLY A 223 -1.81 15.82 18.02
N ILE A 224 -1.88 14.80 17.17
CA ILE A 224 -0.99 13.63 17.22
C ILE A 224 0.24 13.77 16.30
N GLY A 225 0.50 14.96 15.76
CA GLY A 225 1.69 15.28 14.96
C GLY A 225 1.60 14.86 13.50
N LEU A 226 0.41 14.58 12.95
CA LEU A 226 0.21 14.29 11.55
C LEU A 226 -0.11 15.55 10.75
N SER A 227 0.25 15.54 9.49
CA SER A 227 -0.21 16.52 8.51
C SER A 227 -1.65 16.24 8.10
N ILE A 228 -2.27 17.22 7.47
CA ILE A 228 -3.54 17.11 6.76
C ILE A 228 -3.32 17.49 5.29
N PRO A 229 -4.20 17.05 4.35
CA PRO A 229 -4.09 17.46 2.96
C PRO A 229 -3.99 18.97 2.82
N ALA A 230 -3.17 19.45 1.88
CA ALA A 230 -2.92 20.88 1.70
C ALA A 230 -4.23 21.66 1.43
N VAL A 231 -5.13 21.07 0.63
CA VAL A 231 -6.44 21.67 0.35
C VAL A 231 -7.28 21.79 1.62
N THR A 232 -7.32 20.78 2.47
CA THR A 232 -8.04 20.84 3.76
C THR A 232 -7.50 21.98 4.62
N ARG A 233 -6.18 22.18 4.65
CA ARG A 233 -5.56 23.29 5.40
C ARG A 233 -5.98 24.65 4.87
N VAL A 234 -6.07 24.81 3.55
CA VAL A 234 -6.55 26.06 2.92
C VAL A 234 -7.99 26.34 3.34
N PHE A 235 -8.88 25.34 3.24
CA PHE A 235 -10.29 25.49 3.63
C PHE A 235 -10.46 25.85 5.10
N LEU A 236 -9.74 25.18 6.01
CA LEU A 236 -9.75 25.53 7.44
C LEU A 236 -9.27 26.97 7.69
N THR A 237 -8.21 27.40 6.98
CA THR A 237 -7.70 28.77 7.12
C THR A 237 -8.71 29.81 6.64
N LEU A 238 -9.41 29.55 5.52
CA LEU A 238 -10.47 30.43 5.00
C LEU A 238 -11.67 30.47 5.94
N LYS A 239 -12.07 29.33 6.49
CA LYS A 239 -13.15 29.25 7.50
C LYS A 239 -12.83 30.10 8.77
N GLN A 240 -11.58 30.03 9.25
CA GLN A 240 -11.13 30.88 10.37
C GLN A 240 -11.17 32.35 10.05
N ARG A 241 -11.11 32.75 8.78
CA ARG A 241 -11.26 34.14 8.31
C ARG A 241 -12.70 34.54 8.00
N GLY A 242 -13.68 33.69 8.30
CA GLY A 242 -15.09 33.94 8.10
C GLY A 242 -15.65 33.64 6.71
N VAL A 243 -14.89 32.92 5.88
CA VAL A 243 -15.37 32.44 4.57
C VAL A 243 -15.92 31.01 4.75
N ASP A 244 -17.23 30.85 4.57
CA ASP A 244 -17.86 29.52 4.64
C ASP A 244 -17.82 28.88 3.25
N LEU A 245 -17.00 27.83 3.11
CA LEU A 245 -16.82 27.04 1.89
C LEU A 245 -17.28 25.58 2.07
N GLY A 246 -18.05 25.31 3.13
CA GLY A 246 -18.43 23.96 3.50
C GLY A 246 -17.34 23.19 4.26
N ASP A 247 -17.66 21.97 4.68
CA ASP A 247 -16.77 21.09 5.44
C ASP A 247 -16.43 19.84 4.61
N GLY A 248 -15.34 19.14 4.97
CA GLY A 248 -15.03 17.82 4.42
C GLY A 248 -14.27 17.82 3.10
N VAL A 249 -13.68 18.95 2.68
CA VAL A 249 -12.85 19.00 1.46
C VAL A 249 -11.44 18.54 1.80
N TYR A 250 -11.01 17.43 1.15
CA TYR A 250 -9.70 16.83 1.37
C TYR A 250 -8.98 16.45 0.06
N THR A 251 -9.63 16.63 -1.11
CA THR A 251 -8.99 16.51 -2.43
C THR A 251 -9.12 17.78 -3.25
N VAL A 252 -8.24 17.96 -4.22
CA VAL A 252 -8.26 19.12 -5.13
C VAL A 252 -9.50 19.09 -6.01
N GLU A 253 -9.94 17.91 -6.41
CA GLU A 253 -11.15 17.72 -7.22
C GLU A 253 -12.38 18.24 -6.47
N GLN A 254 -12.54 17.86 -5.19
CA GLN A 254 -13.63 18.36 -4.34
C GLN A 254 -13.61 19.88 -4.14
N ALA A 255 -12.43 20.50 -4.21
CA ALA A 255 -12.29 21.94 -4.05
C ALA A 255 -12.65 22.74 -5.32
N ARG A 256 -12.78 22.08 -6.47
CA ARG A 256 -13.16 22.71 -7.74
C ARG A 256 -14.67 22.75 -7.96
N ASP A 257 -15.41 21.85 -7.35
CA ASP A 257 -16.87 21.74 -7.40
C ASP A 257 -17.53 22.67 -6.39
#